data_8c81f7197f9775c7f25764006f0491db
#
_entry.id   8c81f7197f9775c7f25764006f0491db
#
_cell.length_a   1.000
_cell.length_b   1.000
_cell.length_c   1.000
_cell.angle_alpha   90.00
_cell.angle_beta   90.00
_cell.angle_gamma   90.00
#
_symmetry.space_group_name_H-M   'P 1'
#
loop_
_entity.id
_entity.type
_entity.pdbx_description
1 polymer ?
#
loop_
_entity_poly.entity_id
_entity_poly.type
_entity_poly.pdbx_seq_one_letter_code
_entity_poly.pdbx_strand_id
1 'polypeptide(L)'
;MWIVLAFLSALFAGLTSILAKCGIRRTDSTVATAIRTIVVLIMAFCMTLIVGSTGQITSISPKSWIFLVLSGLATGGSWLCYFKALQLGDVNKVVPIDKSSTVLTIIFAAVFLREPVSWLGWLCVVGIAVGTYLMIEKKARTGGAKSRAWLVYAALS
;
A
#
# COMPACT_ATOMS: atom_id res chain seq x y z
N MET A 1 -9.72 -15.52 15.70
CA MET A 1 -8.55 -15.75 14.83
C MET A 1 -8.30 -14.61 13.83
N TRP A 2 -9.32 -14.08 13.16
CA TRP A 2 -9.13 -13.01 12.16
C TRP A 2 -8.52 -11.71 12.72
N ILE A 3 -8.83 -11.33 13.98
CA ILE A 3 -8.26 -10.15 14.64
C ILE A 3 -6.74 -10.29 14.81
N VAL A 4 -6.26 -11.46 15.25
CA VAL A 4 -4.83 -11.73 15.43
C VAL A 4 -4.10 -11.64 14.08
N LEU A 5 -4.69 -12.19 13.03
CA LEU A 5 -4.14 -12.09 11.67
C LEU A 5 -4.10 -10.65 11.16
N ALA A 6 -5.10 -9.83 11.49
CA ALA A 6 -5.12 -8.41 11.15
C ALA A 6 -4.00 -7.63 11.84
N PHE A 7 -3.78 -7.86 13.15
CA PHE A 7 -2.66 -7.25 13.87
C PHE A 7 -1.30 -7.68 13.33
N LEU A 8 -1.14 -8.96 13.03
CA LEU A 8 0.09 -9.49 12.45
C LEU A 8 0.35 -8.87 11.06
N SER A 9 -0.67 -8.75 10.24
CA SER A 9 -0.60 -8.08 8.94
C SER A 9 -0.19 -6.61 9.07
N ALA A 10 -0.76 -5.87 10.04
CA ALA A 10 -0.41 -4.48 10.30
C ALA A 10 1.05 -4.34 10.74
N LEU A 11 1.55 -5.26 11.57
CA LEU A 11 2.94 -5.29 12.03
C LEU A 11 3.88 -5.52 10.84
N PHE A 12 3.59 -6.50 9.98
CA PHE A 12 4.40 -6.74 8.77
C PHE A 12 4.34 -5.57 7.78
N ALA A 13 3.20 -4.89 7.65
CA ALA A 13 3.08 -3.71 6.79
C ALA A 13 3.97 -2.56 7.30
N GLY A 14 4.01 -2.32 8.62
CA GLY A 14 4.91 -1.35 9.23
C GLY A 14 6.39 -1.71 9.01
N LEU A 15 6.75 -2.97 9.27
CA LEU A 15 8.11 -3.47 9.06
C LEU A 15 8.55 -3.32 7.60
N THR A 16 7.66 -3.63 6.65
CA THR A 16 7.90 -3.46 5.21
C THR A 16 8.25 -2.02 4.86
N SER A 17 7.55 -1.03 5.42
CA SER A 17 7.82 0.40 5.16
C SER A 17 9.21 0.82 5.65
N ILE A 18 9.63 0.32 6.82
CA ILE A 18 10.95 0.59 7.40
C ILE A 18 12.06 -0.06 6.56
N LEU A 19 11.91 -1.35 6.25
CA LEU A 19 12.87 -2.11 5.44
C LEU A 19 13.00 -1.52 4.04
N ALA A 20 11.88 -1.12 3.42
CA ALA A 20 11.87 -0.43 2.14
C ALA A 20 12.71 0.86 2.19
N LYS A 21 12.53 1.69 3.21
CA LYS A 21 13.32 2.93 3.38
C LYS A 21 14.80 2.65 3.55
N CYS A 22 15.16 1.60 4.29
CA CYS A 22 16.58 1.20 4.46
C CYS A 22 17.17 0.72 3.13
N GLY A 23 16.43 -0.06 2.35
CA GLY A 23 16.88 -0.61 1.07
C GLY A 23 17.05 0.45 -0.02
N ILE A 24 16.18 1.48 -0.05
CA ILE A 24 16.17 2.50 -1.11
C ILE A 24 17.26 3.58 -0.89
N ARG A 25 17.89 3.67 0.27
CA ARG A 25 18.89 4.71 0.57
C ARG A 25 20.05 4.81 -0.45
N ARG A 26 20.40 3.68 -1.08
CA ARG A 26 21.53 3.57 -2.02
C ARG A 26 21.14 2.93 -3.36
N THR A 27 19.86 2.65 -3.59
CA THR A 27 19.38 1.93 -4.77
C THR A 27 18.30 2.77 -5.44
N ASP A 28 18.24 2.73 -6.77
CA ASP A 28 17.18 3.36 -7.54
C ASP A 28 15.80 2.78 -7.16
N SER A 29 14.81 3.64 -7.00
CA SER A 29 13.46 3.24 -6.61
C SER A 29 12.85 2.21 -7.57
N THR A 30 13.15 2.32 -8.86
CA THR A 30 12.67 1.38 -9.89
C THR A 30 13.27 -0.01 -9.70
N VAL A 31 14.58 -0.09 -9.43
CA VAL A 31 15.28 -1.36 -9.17
C VAL A 31 14.76 -2.00 -7.89
N ALA A 32 14.57 -1.22 -6.83
CA ALA A 32 14.01 -1.71 -5.58
C ALA A 32 12.59 -2.27 -5.75
N THR A 33 11.75 -1.60 -6.55
CA THR A 33 10.40 -2.08 -6.90
C THR A 33 10.48 -3.39 -7.68
N ALA A 34 11.36 -3.49 -8.67
CA ALA A 34 11.52 -4.70 -9.50
C ALA A 34 11.94 -5.91 -8.64
N ILE A 35 12.96 -5.76 -7.80
CA ILE A 35 13.43 -6.83 -6.91
C ILE A 35 12.30 -7.28 -5.97
N ARG A 36 11.59 -6.34 -5.36
CA ARG A 36 10.46 -6.66 -4.49
C ARG A 36 9.35 -7.40 -5.23
N THR A 37 9.02 -6.98 -6.46
CA THR A 37 7.98 -7.62 -7.27
C THR A 37 8.34 -9.07 -7.58
N ILE A 38 9.62 -9.36 -7.89
CA ILE A 38 10.09 -10.72 -8.10
C ILE A 38 9.91 -11.58 -6.85
N VAL A 39 10.29 -11.06 -5.68
CA VAL A 39 10.13 -11.78 -4.41
C VAL A 39 8.65 -12.07 -4.12
N VAL A 40 7.77 -11.06 -4.31
CA VAL A 40 6.33 -11.22 -4.12
C VAL A 40 5.74 -12.25 -5.09
N LEU A 41 6.20 -12.25 -6.35
CA LEU A 41 5.77 -13.22 -7.37
C LEU A 41 6.14 -14.65 -6.96
N ILE A 42 7.37 -14.87 -6.52
CA ILE A 42 7.84 -16.19 -6.06
C ILE A 42 7.00 -16.63 -4.85
N MET A 43 6.81 -15.76 -3.87
CA MET A 43 6.01 -16.07 -2.68
C MET A 43 4.55 -16.38 -3.03
N ALA A 44 3.94 -15.62 -3.93
CA ALA A 44 2.57 -15.87 -4.39
C ALA A 44 2.47 -17.22 -5.11
N PHE A 45 3.44 -17.54 -5.95
CA PHE A 45 3.48 -18.84 -6.64
C PHE A 45 3.65 -20.00 -5.66
N CYS A 46 4.56 -19.90 -4.69
CA CYS A 46 4.72 -20.90 -3.64
C CYS A 46 3.43 -21.11 -2.84
N MET A 47 2.74 -20.02 -2.47
CA MET A 47 1.46 -20.11 -1.76
C MET A 47 0.39 -20.80 -2.59
N THR A 48 0.32 -20.53 -3.90
CA THR A 48 -0.63 -21.18 -4.81
C THR A 48 -0.38 -22.69 -4.90
N LEU A 49 0.89 -23.11 -4.88
CA LEU A 49 1.26 -24.52 -4.85
C LEU A 49 0.89 -25.19 -3.52
N ILE A 50 1.16 -24.53 -2.39
CA ILE A 50 0.86 -25.06 -1.04
C ILE A 50 -0.64 -25.26 -0.85
N VAL A 51 -1.45 -24.29 -1.31
CA VAL A 51 -2.91 -24.34 -1.21
C VAL A 51 -3.54 -25.30 -2.24
N GLY A 52 -2.78 -25.72 -3.25
CA GLY A 52 -3.27 -26.65 -4.30
C GLY A 52 -4.27 -26.02 -5.26
N SER A 53 -4.29 -24.69 -5.36
CA SER A 53 -5.27 -23.93 -6.17
C SER A 53 -4.87 -23.76 -7.65
N THR A 54 -3.83 -24.42 -8.10
CA THR A 54 -3.32 -24.31 -9.49
C THR A 54 -4.36 -24.69 -10.55
N GLY A 55 -5.23 -25.67 -10.27
CA GLY A 55 -6.28 -26.07 -11.19
C GLY A 55 -7.39 -25.01 -11.40
N GLN A 56 -7.53 -24.07 -10.50
CA GLN A 56 -8.53 -23.00 -10.61
C GLN A 56 -8.12 -21.90 -11.61
N ILE A 57 -6.85 -21.79 -11.95
CA ILE A 57 -6.32 -20.78 -12.89
C ILE A 57 -6.97 -20.92 -14.27
N THR A 58 -7.24 -22.14 -14.71
CA THR A 58 -7.87 -22.43 -16.02
C THR A 58 -9.37 -22.17 -16.04
N SER A 59 -10.03 -22.09 -14.90
CA SER A 59 -11.47 -21.84 -14.77
C SER A 59 -11.85 -20.36 -14.61
N ILE A 60 -10.87 -19.46 -14.62
CA ILE A 60 -11.09 -18.02 -14.45
C ILE A 60 -11.76 -17.44 -15.70
N SER A 61 -12.88 -16.70 -15.49
CA SER A 61 -13.61 -16.02 -16.56
C SER A 61 -12.69 -14.98 -17.28
N PRO A 62 -12.82 -14.80 -18.61
CA PRO A 62 -12.08 -13.77 -19.34
C PRO A 62 -12.28 -12.36 -18.78
N LYS A 63 -13.46 -12.03 -18.29
CA LYS A 63 -13.72 -10.76 -17.61
C LYS A 63 -12.88 -10.59 -16.36
N SER A 64 -12.78 -11.63 -15.53
CA SER A 64 -11.95 -11.59 -14.32
C SER A 64 -10.47 -11.41 -14.67
N TRP A 65 -9.98 -12.02 -15.75
CA TRP A 65 -8.62 -11.83 -16.23
C TRP A 65 -8.32 -10.36 -16.56
N ILE A 66 -9.22 -9.68 -17.27
CA ILE A 66 -9.05 -8.24 -17.60
C ILE A 66 -8.96 -7.41 -16.32
N PHE A 67 -9.86 -7.62 -15.36
CA PHE A 67 -9.84 -6.87 -14.09
C PHE A 67 -8.59 -7.18 -13.25
N LEU A 68 -8.13 -8.42 -13.21
CA LEU A 68 -6.91 -8.81 -12.50
C LEU A 68 -5.67 -8.17 -13.12
N VAL A 69 -5.57 -8.14 -14.45
CA VAL A 69 -4.47 -7.49 -15.15
C VAL A 69 -4.49 -5.98 -14.90
N LEU A 70 -5.66 -5.34 -15.03
CA LEU A 70 -5.80 -3.90 -14.76
C LEU A 70 -5.42 -3.57 -13.30
N SER A 71 -5.88 -4.37 -12.35
CA SER A 71 -5.56 -4.23 -10.93
C SER A 71 -4.05 -4.40 -10.69
N GLY A 72 -3.43 -5.38 -11.34
CA GLY A 72 -1.98 -5.59 -11.26
C GLY A 72 -1.18 -4.41 -11.79
N LEU A 73 -1.59 -3.82 -12.93
CA LEU A 73 -0.96 -2.63 -13.51
C LEU A 73 -1.13 -1.41 -12.59
N ALA A 74 -2.32 -1.19 -12.05
CA ALA A 74 -2.59 -0.10 -11.11
C ALA A 74 -1.75 -0.25 -9.84
N THR A 75 -1.67 -1.46 -9.28
CA THR A 75 -0.85 -1.76 -8.10
C THR A 75 0.64 -1.54 -8.39
N GLY A 76 1.13 -1.99 -9.54
CA GLY A 76 2.51 -1.76 -9.97
C GLY A 76 2.85 -0.27 -10.06
N GLY A 77 1.98 0.52 -10.69
CA GLY A 77 2.12 1.98 -10.78
C GLY A 77 2.12 2.65 -9.42
N SER A 78 1.19 2.26 -8.54
CA SER A 78 1.13 2.73 -7.15
C SER A 78 2.43 2.46 -6.40
N TRP A 79 2.98 1.25 -6.48
CA TRP A 79 4.25 0.92 -5.82
C TRP A 79 5.45 1.69 -6.35
N LEU A 80 5.53 1.93 -7.67
CA LEU A 80 6.57 2.78 -8.24
C LEU A 80 6.51 4.20 -7.69
N CYS A 81 5.32 4.78 -7.61
CA CYS A 81 5.10 6.10 -7.01
C CYS A 81 5.45 6.12 -5.52
N TYR A 82 5.02 5.11 -4.76
CA TYR A 82 5.31 4.98 -3.34
C TYR A 82 6.81 4.91 -3.04
N PHE A 83 7.55 4.05 -3.76
CA PHE A 83 9.00 3.95 -3.58
C PHE A 83 9.73 5.22 -3.98
N LYS A 84 9.26 5.90 -5.04
CA LYS A 84 9.81 7.19 -5.43
C LYS A 84 9.56 8.26 -4.37
N ALA A 85 8.35 8.28 -3.80
CA ALA A 85 8.02 9.18 -2.69
C ALA A 85 8.89 8.90 -1.47
N LEU A 86 9.11 7.63 -1.10
CA LEU A 86 10.01 7.24 -0.01
C LEU A 86 11.47 7.61 -0.25
N GLN A 87 11.92 7.61 -1.50
CA GLN A 87 13.28 8.02 -1.86
C GLN A 87 13.47 9.52 -1.67
N LEU A 88 12.48 10.32 -2.09
CA LEU A 88 12.54 11.79 -2.09
C LEU A 88 12.11 12.41 -0.76
N GLY A 89 11.25 11.73 0.00
CA GLY A 89 10.63 12.24 1.23
C GLY A 89 10.99 11.46 2.49
N ASP A 90 10.46 11.93 3.62
CA ASP A 90 10.57 11.27 4.91
C ASP A 90 9.45 10.26 5.08
N VAL A 91 9.75 9.08 5.66
CA VAL A 91 8.78 8.01 5.93
C VAL A 91 7.58 8.54 6.72
N ASN A 92 7.83 9.34 7.75
CA ASN A 92 6.80 9.93 8.62
C ASN A 92 5.82 10.87 7.89
N LYS A 93 6.13 11.26 6.65
CA LYS A 93 5.25 12.09 5.81
C LYS A 93 4.60 11.29 4.69
N VAL A 94 5.37 10.38 4.08
CA VAL A 94 4.92 9.59 2.94
C VAL A 94 3.92 8.52 3.37
N VAL A 95 4.21 7.78 4.45
CA VAL A 95 3.34 6.71 4.95
C VAL A 95 1.95 7.19 5.36
N PRO A 96 1.79 8.31 6.10
CA PRO A 96 0.46 8.85 6.39
C PRO A 96 -0.36 9.22 5.15
N ILE A 97 0.28 9.80 4.13
CA ILE A 97 -0.41 10.15 2.89
C ILE A 97 -0.85 8.89 2.14
N ASP A 98 0.01 7.90 2.04
CA ASP A 98 -0.33 6.58 1.47
C ASP A 98 -1.50 5.93 2.22
N LYS A 99 -1.47 5.95 3.56
CA LYS A 99 -2.56 5.37 4.38
C LYS A 99 -3.87 6.16 4.32
N SER A 100 -3.85 7.44 3.94
CA SER A 100 -5.08 8.20 3.71
C SER A 100 -5.88 7.65 2.52
N SER A 101 -5.24 6.98 1.57
CA SER A 101 -5.90 6.28 0.47
C SER A 101 -6.85 5.18 0.96
N THR A 102 -6.53 4.52 2.08
CA THR A 102 -7.41 3.52 2.71
C THR A 102 -8.74 4.12 3.15
N VAL A 103 -8.71 5.34 3.71
CA VAL A 103 -9.94 6.07 4.10
C VAL A 103 -10.77 6.39 2.87
N LEU A 104 -10.14 6.88 1.80
CA LEU A 104 -10.79 7.15 0.52
C LEU A 104 -11.41 5.88 -0.08
N THR A 105 -10.70 4.76 -0.04
CA THR A 105 -11.18 3.47 -0.54
C THR A 105 -12.44 3.03 0.21
N ILE A 106 -12.48 3.16 1.54
CA ILE A 106 -13.66 2.81 2.34
C ILE A 106 -14.84 3.71 1.99
N ILE A 107 -14.60 5.03 1.81
CA ILE A 107 -15.64 5.97 1.40
C ILE A 107 -16.17 5.62 0.00
N PHE A 108 -15.28 5.31 -0.96
CA PHE A 108 -15.70 4.90 -2.30
C PHE A 108 -16.45 3.57 -2.29
N ALA A 109 -16.02 2.58 -1.50
CA ALA A 109 -16.75 1.33 -1.34
C ALA A 109 -18.17 1.57 -0.79
N ALA A 110 -18.30 2.40 0.24
CA ALA A 110 -19.61 2.75 0.81
C ALA A 110 -20.52 3.47 -0.19
N VAL A 111 -19.98 4.39 -1.01
CA VAL A 111 -20.75 5.20 -1.96
C VAL A 111 -21.08 4.43 -3.25
N PHE A 112 -20.06 3.80 -3.87
CA PHE A 112 -20.22 3.16 -5.19
C PHE A 112 -20.76 1.73 -5.11
N LEU A 113 -20.29 0.94 -4.14
CA LEU A 113 -20.76 -0.44 -3.95
C LEU A 113 -21.99 -0.52 -3.05
N ARG A 114 -22.38 0.60 -2.40
CA ARG A 114 -23.49 0.67 -1.44
C ARG A 114 -23.37 -0.38 -0.34
N GLU A 115 -22.15 -0.73 0.04
CA GLU A 115 -21.94 -1.65 1.15
C GLU A 115 -22.28 -0.97 2.48
N PRO A 116 -23.12 -1.61 3.33
CA PRO A 116 -23.43 -1.05 4.64
C PRO A 116 -22.20 -1.09 5.54
N VAL A 117 -21.56 0.07 5.74
CA VAL A 117 -20.47 0.17 6.68
C VAL A 117 -21.02 0.15 8.10
N SER A 118 -20.66 -0.87 8.86
CA SER A 118 -21.04 -0.98 10.28
C SER A 118 -20.56 0.23 11.08
N TRP A 119 -21.26 0.57 12.17
CA TRP A 119 -20.84 1.60 13.11
C TRP A 119 -19.38 1.44 13.58
N LEU A 120 -18.95 0.20 13.81
CA LEU A 120 -17.56 -0.13 14.13
C LEU A 120 -16.61 0.26 12.97
N GLY A 121 -17.03 0.08 11.72
CA GLY A 121 -16.26 0.47 10.54
C GLY A 121 -16.02 1.99 10.51
N TRP A 122 -17.01 2.80 10.80
CA TRP A 122 -16.85 4.25 10.90
C TRP A 122 -15.92 4.68 12.04
N LEU A 123 -15.99 4.02 13.19
CA LEU A 123 -15.03 4.20 14.29
C LEU A 123 -13.59 3.90 13.85
N CYS A 124 -13.39 2.82 13.10
CA CYS A 124 -12.07 2.46 12.55
C CYS A 124 -11.57 3.51 11.55
N VAL A 125 -12.44 4.06 10.68
CA VAL A 125 -12.09 5.12 9.73
C VAL A 125 -11.61 6.38 10.48
N VAL A 126 -12.35 6.78 11.51
CA VAL A 126 -11.96 7.91 12.37
C VAL A 126 -10.64 7.61 13.08
N GLY A 127 -10.47 6.39 13.60
CA GLY A 127 -9.22 5.95 14.24
C GLY A 127 -8.02 6.02 13.29
N ILE A 128 -8.18 5.58 12.05
CA ILE A 128 -7.13 5.66 11.01
C ILE A 128 -6.82 7.14 10.70
N ALA A 129 -7.84 7.97 10.53
CA ALA A 129 -7.66 9.39 10.24
C ALA A 129 -6.91 10.12 11.37
N VAL A 130 -7.30 9.88 12.63
CA VAL A 130 -6.64 10.45 13.81
C VAL A 130 -5.20 9.92 13.94
N GLY A 131 -4.97 8.60 13.80
CA GLY A 131 -3.65 7.99 13.84
C GLY A 131 -2.73 8.54 12.75
N THR A 132 -3.24 8.68 11.53
CA THR A 132 -2.54 9.30 10.40
C THR A 132 -2.17 10.76 10.69
N TYR A 133 -3.10 11.52 11.26
CA TYR A 133 -2.87 12.92 11.64
C TYR A 133 -1.81 13.06 12.74
N LEU A 134 -1.84 12.20 13.75
CA LEU A 134 -0.86 12.17 14.85
C LEU A 134 0.54 11.78 14.37
N MET A 135 0.63 10.95 13.32
CA MET A 135 1.89 10.53 12.75
C MET A 135 2.60 11.64 11.94
N ILE A 136 1.83 12.64 11.45
CA ILE A 136 2.37 13.82 10.78
C ILE A 136 3.01 14.72 11.85
N GLU A 137 4.27 14.48 12.16
CA GLU A 137 5.03 15.28 13.11
C GLU A 137 5.11 16.74 12.66
N LYS A 138 4.61 17.66 13.47
CA LYS A 138 4.63 19.12 13.23
C LYS A 138 6.04 19.73 13.15
N LYS A 139 7.10 18.94 13.22
CA LYS A 139 8.49 19.37 13.17
C LYS A 139 8.98 19.53 11.73
N ALA A 140 8.40 20.47 11.01
CA ALA A 140 8.84 20.85 9.67
C ALA A 140 9.27 22.31 9.67
N ARG A 141 10.42 22.62 10.28
CA ARG A 141 11.13 23.88 10.02
C ARG A 141 12.62 23.73 10.32
N THR A 142 13.31 22.91 9.55
CA THR A 142 14.75 23.12 9.29
C THR A 142 15.15 22.22 8.12
N GLY A 143 15.44 22.82 6.99
CA GLY A 143 16.13 22.13 5.89
C GLY A 143 15.45 22.32 4.54
N GLY A 144 16.02 23.21 3.76
CA GLY A 144 16.15 23.33 2.33
C GLY A 144 14.99 22.88 1.42
N ALA A 145 14.72 23.66 0.42
CA ALA A 145 13.78 23.40 -0.68
C ALA A 145 14.04 22.06 -1.39
N LYS A 146 13.75 20.94 -0.73
CA LYS A 146 13.60 19.65 -1.41
C LYS A 146 12.28 19.73 -2.17
N SER A 147 12.39 19.67 -3.48
CA SER A 147 11.30 19.66 -4.45
C SER A 147 10.01 19.03 -3.89
N ARG A 148 8.90 19.75 -4.00
CA ARG A 148 7.55 19.24 -3.62
C ARG A 148 7.11 18.03 -4.43
N ALA A 149 7.96 17.52 -5.31
CA ALA A 149 7.72 16.35 -6.15
C ALA A 149 7.35 15.09 -5.34
N TRP A 150 7.89 14.91 -4.11
CA TRP A 150 7.52 13.78 -3.26
C TRP A 150 6.03 13.74 -2.88
N LEU A 151 5.40 14.94 -2.75
CA LEU A 151 3.96 15.05 -2.47
C LEU A 151 3.10 14.52 -3.64
N VAL A 152 3.51 14.85 -4.87
CA VAL A 152 2.81 14.37 -6.06
C VAL A 152 2.90 12.86 -6.16
N TYR A 153 4.08 12.29 -5.93
CA TYR A 153 4.28 10.84 -5.96
C TYR A 153 3.55 10.12 -4.81
N ALA A 154 3.48 10.74 -3.63
CA ALA A 154 2.74 10.17 -2.49
C ALA A 154 1.21 10.24 -2.70
N ALA A 155 0.72 11.23 -3.43
CA ALA A 155 -0.70 11.36 -3.75
C ALA A 155 -1.14 10.43 -4.89
N LEU A 156 -0.18 9.99 -5.73
CA LEU A 156 -0.42 9.06 -6.84
C LEU A 156 -0.20 7.58 -6.45
N SER A 157 0.30 7.32 -5.24
CA SER A 157 0.43 5.96 -4.71
C SER A 157 -0.89 5.45 -4.13
#